data_fdbace47ee202d349429eb93fa9eb849
#
_entry.id   fdbace47ee202d349429eb93fa9eb849
#
_cell.length_a   1.000
_cell.length_b   1.000
_cell.length_c   1.000
_cell.angle_alpha   90.00
_cell.angle_beta   90.00
_cell.angle_gamma   90.00
#
_symmetry.space_group_name_H-M   'P 1'
#
loop_
_entity.id
_entity.type
_entity.pdbx_description
1 polymer ?
#
loop_
_entity_poly.entity_id
_entity_poly.type
_entity_poly.pdbx_seq_one_letter_code
_entity_poly.pdbx_strand_id
1 'polypeptide(L)'
;PQFDPSSGTAAANLLQARLDQFMSENKGVVVETRVKAASGPGSLLEALTAASAAAPEALPSIVALSRSDLESAALKGLIYPLGGLSAEIEDGDWYAYARDLSAVDTSVFGLPFAGNALLMVYRPQATGNQTPATWDEVLAFGQPVIFQVDDAQSLLTLDLYLSQGSTAVNDQGRPALELDALTQTLGLYEYGAQRGSFPAWITQYQTAGQAWQAYQEKQADWVVTWSLNYLSAPHEDTLALMVPSMGEKPYALTTGWSWALSDPDPVRRELSLKLAEYLVQSDFLAAWNPAAGYLPTRPTVLSGWEDQATQSLINQIVLSAQIRPANEILAGVGPILRDASLAVIKGQSDAATAAQSAIDRLGTP
;
A
#
# COMPACT_ATOMS: atom_id res chain seq x y z
N PRO A 1 9.67 -6.26 -10.61
CA PRO A 1 10.26 -7.59 -10.87
C PRO A 1 9.31 -8.74 -10.53
N GLN A 2 8.52 -8.65 -9.41
CA GLN A 2 7.66 -9.73 -8.90
C GLN A 2 6.52 -10.11 -9.87
N PHE A 3 6.05 -9.16 -10.68
CA PHE A 3 5.00 -9.36 -11.70
C PHE A 3 5.55 -9.60 -13.12
N ASP A 4 6.87 -9.64 -13.26
CA ASP A 4 7.51 -9.93 -14.53
C ASP A 4 8.00 -11.38 -14.57
N PRO A 5 7.28 -12.29 -15.26
CA PRO A 5 7.67 -13.70 -15.33
C PRO A 5 9.08 -13.93 -15.91
N SER A 6 9.60 -12.97 -16.67
CA SER A 6 10.93 -13.05 -17.26
C SER A 6 12.07 -12.56 -16.35
N SER A 7 11.76 -11.99 -15.17
CA SER A 7 12.76 -11.38 -14.27
C SER A 7 13.69 -12.37 -13.57
N GLY A 8 13.35 -13.67 -13.58
CA GLY A 8 14.15 -14.73 -12.95
C GLY A 8 14.10 -14.76 -11.42
N THR A 9 13.27 -13.93 -10.78
CA THR A 9 13.04 -13.99 -9.34
C THR A 9 12.20 -15.22 -8.95
N ALA A 10 12.25 -15.63 -7.66
CA ALA A 10 11.42 -16.74 -7.17
C ALA A 10 9.93 -16.51 -7.44
N ALA A 11 9.44 -15.29 -7.17
CA ALA A 11 8.05 -14.92 -7.44
C ALA A 11 7.71 -14.98 -8.94
N ALA A 12 8.61 -14.52 -9.80
CA ALA A 12 8.45 -14.58 -11.25
C ALA A 12 8.34 -16.02 -11.77
N ASN A 13 9.21 -16.90 -11.27
CA ASN A 13 9.22 -18.32 -11.65
C ASN A 13 7.92 -19.01 -11.19
N LEU A 14 7.43 -18.71 -10.00
CA LEU A 14 6.15 -19.23 -9.50
C LEU A 14 4.98 -18.73 -10.36
N LEU A 15 4.96 -17.45 -10.72
CA LEU A 15 3.94 -16.90 -11.58
C LEU A 15 3.97 -17.54 -12.97
N GLN A 16 5.16 -17.69 -13.58
CA GLN A 16 5.30 -18.34 -14.88
C GLN A 16 4.81 -19.80 -14.83
N ALA A 17 5.24 -20.55 -13.82
CA ALA A 17 4.80 -21.95 -13.65
C ALA A 17 3.27 -22.04 -13.49
N ARG A 18 2.65 -21.10 -12.77
CA ARG A 18 1.19 -21.04 -12.60
C ARG A 18 0.47 -20.75 -13.91
N LEU A 19 0.99 -19.84 -14.74
CA LEU A 19 0.46 -19.55 -16.07
C LEU A 19 0.61 -20.75 -17.02
N ASP A 20 1.76 -21.42 -17.01
CA ASP A 20 2.00 -22.62 -17.82
C ASP A 20 1.06 -23.77 -17.43
N GLN A 21 0.82 -23.95 -16.13
CA GLN A 21 -0.14 -24.92 -15.62
C GLN A 21 -1.56 -24.60 -16.10
N PHE A 22 -2.02 -23.34 -15.99
CA PHE A 22 -3.32 -22.92 -16.50
C PHE A 22 -3.48 -23.23 -18.00
N MET A 23 -2.47 -22.93 -18.82
CA MET A 23 -2.48 -23.24 -20.25
C MET A 23 -2.53 -24.75 -20.52
N SER A 24 -1.86 -25.55 -19.71
CA SER A 24 -1.88 -27.03 -19.86
C SER A 24 -3.25 -27.63 -19.55
N GLU A 25 -3.96 -27.06 -18.58
CA GLU A 25 -5.30 -27.48 -18.15
C GLU A 25 -6.41 -26.96 -19.09
N ASN A 26 -6.17 -25.84 -19.80
CA ASN A 26 -7.11 -25.17 -20.69
C ASN A 26 -6.60 -25.24 -22.14
N LYS A 27 -6.76 -26.40 -22.80
CA LYS A 27 -6.25 -26.61 -24.13
C LYS A 27 -6.76 -25.59 -25.16
N GLY A 28 -5.83 -24.99 -25.91
CA GLY A 28 -6.12 -23.96 -26.90
C GLY A 28 -6.07 -22.52 -26.35
N VAL A 29 -5.82 -22.38 -25.06
CA VAL A 29 -5.57 -21.07 -24.43
C VAL A 29 -4.08 -20.77 -24.47
N VAL A 30 -3.73 -19.54 -24.84
CA VAL A 30 -2.37 -19.00 -24.79
C VAL A 30 -2.41 -17.73 -23.94
N VAL A 31 -1.57 -17.67 -22.92
CA VAL A 31 -1.39 -16.47 -22.08
C VAL A 31 -0.12 -15.77 -22.48
N GLU A 32 -0.25 -14.57 -23.04
CA GLU A 32 0.87 -13.68 -23.35
C GLU A 32 0.98 -12.61 -22.26
N THR A 33 2.16 -12.47 -21.67
CA THR A 33 2.43 -11.46 -20.64
C THR A 33 3.11 -10.24 -21.23
N ARG A 34 2.67 -9.05 -20.80
CA ARG A 34 3.28 -7.77 -21.18
C ARG A 34 3.51 -6.94 -19.92
N VAL A 35 4.76 -6.65 -19.64
CA VAL A 35 5.16 -5.83 -18.50
C VAL A 35 5.14 -4.35 -18.88
N LYS A 36 4.58 -3.54 -18.02
CA LYS A 36 4.54 -2.07 -18.10
C LYS A 36 5.05 -1.45 -16.81
N ALA A 37 5.51 -0.22 -16.88
CA ALA A 37 5.85 0.54 -15.69
C ALA A 37 4.61 0.75 -14.82
N ALA A 38 4.79 0.74 -13.50
CA ALA A 38 3.69 1.01 -12.56
C ALA A 38 3.29 2.49 -12.52
N SER A 39 4.18 3.41 -12.89
CA SER A 39 3.94 4.85 -12.89
C SER A 39 4.81 5.57 -13.90
N GLY A 40 4.49 6.82 -14.17
CA GLY A 40 5.21 7.67 -15.12
C GLY A 40 4.83 7.43 -16.60
N PRO A 41 5.55 8.06 -17.53
CA PRO A 41 5.28 7.95 -18.96
C PRO A 41 5.34 6.50 -19.45
N GLY A 42 4.31 6.06 -20.17
CA GLY A 42 4.17 4.68 -20.66
C GLY A 42 3.74 3.68 -19.60
N SER A 43 3.23 4.14 -18.45
CA SER A 43 2.69 3.28 -17.41
C SER A 43 1.51 2.43 -17.89
N LEU A 44 1.18 1.39 -17.11
CA LEU A 44 0.07 0.50 -17.44
C LEU A 44 -1.25 1.27 -17.62
N LEU A 45 -1.57 2.19 -16.70
CA LEU A 45 -2.81 2.98 -16.77
C LEU A 45 -2.86 3.91 -17.99
N GLU A 46 -1.74 4.54 -18.34
CA GLU A 46 -1.64 5.34 -19.58
C GLU A 46 -1.82 4.47 -20.83
N ALA A 47 -1.16 3.29 -20.86
CA ALA A 47 -1.27 2.36 -21.97
C ALA A 47 -2.71 1.83 -22.15
N LEU A 48 -3.41 1.51 -21.04
CA LEU A 48 -4.83 1.11 -21.06
C LEU A 48 -5.71 2.25 -21.59
N THR A 49 -5.50 3.48 -21.10
CA THR A 49 -6.26 4.65 -21.54
C THR A 49 -6.09 4.90 -23.04
N ALA A 50 -4.85 4.84 -23.52
CA ALA A 50 -4.56 5.03 -24.95
C ALA A 50 -5.14 3.92 -25.83
N ALA A 51 -4.99 2.65 -25.40
CA ALA A 51 -5.52 1.49 -26.12
C ALA A 51 -7.06 1.51 -26.17
N SER A 52 -7.72 1.83 -25.08
CA SER A 52 -9.19 1.96 -25.03
C SER A 52 -9.72 2.98 -26.03
N ALA A 53 -9.02 4.09 -26.20
CA ALA A 53 -9.44 5.16 -27.14
C ALA A 53 -9.12 4.84 -28.61
N ALA A 54 -7.96 4.24 -28.88
CA ALA A 54 -7.44 4.09 -30.27
C ALA A 54 -7.65 2.69 -30.86
N ALA A 55 -7.62 1.65 -30.04
CA ALA A 55 -7.69 0.26 -30.48
C ALA A 55 -8.26 -0.64 -29.37
N PRO A 56 -9.56 -0.60 -29.07
CA PRO A 56 -10.19 -1.37 -27.99
C PRO A 56 -9.92 -2.87 -28.06
N GLU A 57 -9.80 -3.42 -29.27
CA GLU A 57 -9.50 -4.83 -29.52
C GLU A 57 -8.06 -5.24 -29.09
N ALA A 58 -7.17 -4.27 -28.86
CA ALA A 58 -5.81 -4.50 -28.38
C ALA A 58 -5.66 -4.38 -26.86
N LEU A 59 -6.77 -4.15 -26.14
CA LEU A 59 -6.77 -4.17 -24.68
C LEU A 59 -6.35 -5.55 -24.17
N PRO A 60 -5.54 -5.62 -23.09
CA PRO A 60 -5.25 -6.90 -22.45
C PRO A 60 -6.53 -7.48 -21.84
N SER A 61 -6.61 -8.81 -21.75
CA SER A 61 -7.80 -9.46 -21.19
C SER A 61 -7.87 -9.31 -19.67
N ILE A 62 -6.70 -9.36 -19.01
CA ILE A 62 -6.55 -9.21 -17.56
C ILE A 62 -5.37 -8.29 -17.29
N VAL A 63 -5.47 -7.51 -16.23
CA VAL A 63 -4.43 -6.56 -15.78
C VAL A 63 -4.22 -6.63 -14.28
N ALA A 64 -2.97 -6.54 -13.84
CA ALA A 64 -2.62 -6.33 -12.45
C ALA A 64 -2.59 -4.82 -12.16
N LEU A 65 -3.50 -4.33 -11.34
CA LEU A 65 -3.59 -2.90 -10.99
C LEU A 65 -3.33 -2.67 -9.51
N SER A 66 -2.55 -1.64 -9.21
CA SER A 66 -2.48 -1.10 -7.85
C SER A 66 -3.84 -0.53 -7.43
N ARG A 67 -4.08 -0.38 -6.12
CA ARG A 67 -5.33 0.25 -5.62
C ARG A 67 -5.61 1.59 -6.31
N SER A 68 -4.59 2.43 -6.46
CA SER A 68 -4.71 3.73 -7.11
C SER A 68 -5.14 3.63 -8.57
N ASP A 69 -4.53 2.69 -9.31
CA ASP A 69 -4.80 2.51 -10.72
C ASP A 69 -6.13 1.78 -10.95
N LEU A 70 -6.50 0.84 -10.06
CA LEU A 70 -7.79 0.16 -10.09
C LEU A 70 -8.94 1.17 -9.99
N GLU A 71 -8.87 2.08 -9.02
CA GLU A 71 -9.84 3.15 -8.83
C GLU A 71 -9.93 4.05 -10.07
N SER A 72 -8.77 4.51 -10.55
CA SER A 72 -8.70 5.35 -11.74
C SER A 72 -9.23 4.65 -13.00
N ALA A 73 -8.93 3.36 -13.16
CA ALA A 73 -9.39 2.56 -14.29
C ALA A 73 -10.90 2.29 -14.23
N ALA A 74 -11.44 2.02 -13.04
CA ALA A 74 -12.86 1.83 -12.82
C ALA A 74 -13.66 3.10 -13.17
N LEU A 75 -13.24 4.26 -12.64
CA LEU A 75 -13.88 5.56 -12.89
C LEU A 75 -13.81 5.98 -14.36
N LYS A 76 -12.77 5.55 -15.09
CA LYS A 76 -12.63 5.78 -16.54
C LYS A 76 -13.33 4.73 -17.40
N GLY A 77 -13.95 3.71 -16.81
CA GLY A 77 -14.59 2.63 -17.57
C GLY A 77 -13.61 1.74 -18.35
N LEU A 78 -12.35 1.62 -17.91
CA LEU A 78 -11.31 0.82 -18.55
C LEU A 78 -11.33 -0.65 -18.10
N ILE A 79 -12.01 -0.95 -17.00
CA ILE A 79 -12.16 -2.28 -16.42
C ILE A 79 -13.62 -2.55 -16.08
N TYR A 80 -13.97 -3.81 -15.95
CA TYR A 80 -15.35 -4.26 -15.76
C TYR A 80 -15.58 -4.73 -14.32
N PRO A 81 -16.77 -4.45 -13.74
CA PRO A 81 -17.12 -4.97 -12.42
C PRO A 81 -17.28 -6.50 -12.47
N LEU A 82 -16.89 -7.16 -11.38
CA LEU A 82 -16.94 -8.62 -11.23
C LEU A 82 -18.20 -9.11 -10.49
N GLY A 83 -19.03 -8.22 -9.97
CA GLY A 83 -20.24 -8.58 -9.23
C GLY A 83 -21.17 -9.49 -10.04
N GLY A 84 -21.54 -10.64 -9.44
CA GLY A 84 -22.36 -11.67 -10.09
C GLY A 84 -21.64 -12.51 -11.15
N LEU A 85 -20.35 -12.26 -11.40
CA LEU A 85 -19.54 -13.03 -12.36
C LEU A 85 -18.63 -14.05 -11.66
N SER A 86 -18.12 -13.73 -10.48
CA SER A 86 -17.17 -14.56 -9.73
C SER A 86 -17.74 -14.99 -8.38
N ALA A 87 -17.68 -16.31 -8.10
CA ALA A 87 -18.02 -16.86 -6.79
C ALA A 87 -16.92 -16.55 -5.75
N GLU A 88 -15.69 -16.28 -6.19
CA GLU A 88 -14.57 -15.95 -5.32
C GLU A 88 -14.80 -14.65 -4.52
N ILE A 89 -15.60 -13.71 -5.05
CA ILE A 89 -15.94 -12.46 -4.36
C ILE A 89 -16.75 -12.74 -3.08
N GLU A 90 -17.62 -13.75 -3.11
CA GLU A 90 -18.47 -14.15 -1.99
C GLU A 90 -17.76 -15.12 -1.01
N ASP A 91 -16.53 -15.56 -1.34
CA ASP A 91 -15.77 -16.46 -0.48
C ASP A 91 -15.51 -15.80 0.90
N GLY A 92 -15.67 -16.60 1.96
CA GLY A 92 -15.39 -16.17 3.33
C GLY A 92 -13.89 -15.99 3.64
N ASP A 93 -13.00 -16.55 2.82
CA ASP A 93 -11.54 -16.58 3.04
C ASP A 93 -10.82 -15.33 2.54
N TRP A 94 -11.39 -14.15 2.77
CA TRP A 94 -10.71 -12.87 2.51
C TRP A 94 -10.56 -12.07 3.79
N TYR A 95 -9.39 -11.47 4.00
CA TYR A 95 -9.24 -10.40 5.00
C TYR A 95 -10.13 -9.20 4.64
N ALA A 96 -10.58 -8.45 5.66
CA ALA A 96 -11.43 -7.28 5.44
C ALA A 96 -10.79 -6.27 4.47
N TYR A 97 -9.52 -5.93 4.70
CA TYR A 97 -8.81 -4.98 3.84
C TYR A 97 -8.70 -5.45 2.38
N ALA A 98 -8.63 -6.77 2.15
CA ALA A 98 -8.52 -7.30 0.80
C ALA A 98 -9.82 -7.11 0.01
N ARG A 99 -10.98 -7.23 0.65
CA ARG A 99 -12.28 -6.91 0.05
C ARG A 99 -12.35 -5.44 -0.34
N ASP A 100 -11.95 -4.56 0.58
CA ASP A 100 -11.93 -3.10 0.34
C ASP A 100 -10.92 -2.72 -0.74
N LEU A 101 -9.81 -3.47 -0.86
CA LEU A 101 -8.77 -3.24 -1.87
C LEU A 101 -9.31 -3.28 -3.30
N SER A 102 -10.27 -4.14 -3.57
CA SER A 102 -10.84 -4.35 -4.91
C SER A 102 -12.18 -3.64 -5.13
N ALA A 103 -12.73 -3.01 -4.10
CA ALA A 103 -13.99 -2.29 -4.17
C ALA A 103 -13.77 -0.83 -4.59
N VAL A 104 -14.56 -0.35 -5.54
CA VAL A 104 -14.69 1.07 -5.88
C VAL A 104 -16.18 1.43 -5.78
N ASP A 105 -16.51 2.36 -4.93
CA ASP A 105 -17.89 2.63 -4.51
C ASP A 105 -18.58 1.36 -4.01
N THR A 106 -19.66 0.96 -4.65
CA THR A 106 -20.46 -0.22 -4.31
C THR A 106 -20.14 -1.47 -5.14
N SER A 107 -19.14 -1.38 -6.01
CA SER A 107 -18.81 -2.45 -6.97
C SER A 107 -17.41 -2.99 -6.78
N VAL A 108 -17.22 -4.29 -6.99
CA VAL A 108 -15.93 -4.96 -6.97
C VAL A 108 -15.38 -5.04 -8.38
N PHE A 109 -14.17 -4.54 -8.60
CA PHE A 109 -13.53 -4.46 -9.93
C PHE A 109 -12.32 -5.37 -10.09
N GLY A 110 -11.95 -6.14 -9.08
CA GLY A 110 -10.80 -7.03 -9.16
C GLY A 110 -10.83 -8.15 -8.13
N LEU A 111 -9.92 -9.11 -8.29
CA LEU A 111 -9.61 -10.12 -7.29
C LEU A 111 -8.28 -9.75 -6.62
N PRO A 112 -8.26 -9.48 -5.30
CA PRO A 112 -7.05 -9.03 -4.60
C PRO A 112 -6.06 -10.19 -4.45
N PHE A 113 -4.76 -9.93 -4.68
CA PHE A 113 -3.75 -10.98 -4.59
C PHE A 113 -2.50 -10.58 -3.80
N ALA A 114 -2.29 -9.29 -3.54
CA ALA A 114 -1.10 -8.79 -2.87
C ALA A 114 -1.42 -7.54 -2.03
N GLY A 115 -1.13 -7.60 -0.74
CA GLY A 115 -1.24 -6.47 0.17
C GLY A 115 0.11 -5.81 0.47
N ASN A 116 0.10 -4.54 0.86
CA ASN A 116 1.29 -3.77 1.24
C ASN A 116 0.91 -2.71 2.26
N ALA A 117 1.52 -2.72 3.43
CA ALA A 117 1.21 -1.81 4.54
C ALA A 117 2.43 -0.99 4.96
N LEU A 118 2.21 0.16 5.59
CA LEU A 118 3.28 0.89 6.24
C LEU A 118 3.78 0.12 7.46
N LEU A 119 5.10 0.04 7.62
CA LEU A 119 5.81 -0.57 8.73
C LEU A 119 6.87 0.37 9.27
N MET A 120 7.18 0.22 10.54
CA MET A 120 8.39 0.73 11.14
C MET A 120 9.44 -0.38 11.19
N VAL A 121 10.61 -0.11 10.64
CA VAL A 121 11.74 -1.05 10.58
C VAL A 121 12.91 -0.45 11.35
N TYR A 122 13.62 -1.26 12.13
CA TYR A 122 14.71 -0.77 12.97
C TYR A 122 15.83 -1.81 13.17
N ARG A 123 16.99 -1.33 13.60
CA ARG A 123 18.08 -2.18 14.05
C ARG A 123 17.98 -2.45 15.55
N PRO A 124 17.91 -3.72 16.00
CA PRO A 124 17.74 -4.05 17.43
C PRO A 124 18.84 -3.47 18.32
N GLN A 125 20.04 -3.32 17.80
CA GLN A 125 21.15 -2.74 18.55
C GLN A 125 20.92 -1.29 18.95
N ALA A 126 20.17 -0.53 18.15
CA ALA A 126 19.82 0.87 18.44
C ALA A 126 18.84 1.01 19.62
N THR A 127 18.18 -0.08 20.01
CA THR A 127 17.22 -0.13 21.11
C THR A 127 17.71 -0.93 22.33
N GLY A 128 18.96 -1.43 22.31
CA GLY A 128 19.42 -2.37 23.32
C GLY A 128 18.61 -3.68 23.31
N ASN A 129 18.12 -4.08 22.15
CA ASN A 129 17.24 -5.26 21.92
C ASN A 129 15.85 -5.16 22.58
N GLN A 130 15.37 -3.94 22.86
CA GLN A 130 14.00 -3.70 23.28
C GLN A 130 13.11 -3.49 22.06
N THR A 131 11.87 -3.94 22.14
CA THR A 131 10.86 -3.69 21.09
C THR A 131 9.90 -2.61 21.59
N PRO A 132 9.92 -1.40 21.04
CA PRO A 132 8.99 -0.35 21.45
C PRO A 132 7.58 -0.63 20.93
N ALA A 133 6.59 -0.22 21.70
CA ALA A 133 5.17 -0.36 21.37
C ALA A 133 4.49 0.99 21.07
N THR A 134 5.11 2.10 21.48
CA THR A 134 4.54 3.45 21.38
C THR A 134 5.54 4.43 20.76
N TRP A 135 5.01 5.55 20.24
CA TRP A 135 5.86 6.64 19.74
C TRP A 135 6.73 7.25 20.83
N ASP A 136 6.23 7.36 22.05
CA ASP A 136 7.02 7.87 23.17
C ASP A 136 8.25 7.01 23.44
N GLU A 137 8.11 5.69 23.37
CA GLU A 137 9.22 4.74 23.50
C GLU A 137 10.19 4.85 22.32
N VAL A 138 9.69 4.97 21.08
CA VAL A 138 10.53 5.19 19.88
C VAL A 138 11.34 6.47 20.01
N LEU A 139 10.69 7.59 20.38
CA LEU A 139 11.33 8.89 20.50
C LEU A 139 12.30 8.98 21.70
N ALA A 140 12.09 8.15 22.75
CA ALA A 140 12.98 8.09 23.89
C ALA A 140 14.39 7.57 23.57
N PHE A 141 14.54 6.79 22.46
CA PHE A 141 15.86 6.37 22.00
C PHE A 141 16.68 7.52 21.42
N GLY A 142 16.07 8.65 21.05
CA GLY A 142 16.76 9.83 20.54
C GLY A 142 17.50 9.60 19.21
N GLN A 143 17.10 8.60 18.45
CA GLN A 143 17.68 8.24 17.16
C GLN A 143 16.82 8.81 16.03
N PRO A 144 17.44 9.19 14.88
CA PRO A 144 16.68 9.61 13.70
C PRO A 144 15.77 8.49 13.17
N VAL A 145 14.49 8.82 12.95
CA VAL A 145 13.52 7.99 12.24
C VAL A 145 13.29 8.60 10.85
N ILE A 146 13.70 7.90 9.82
CA ILE A 146 13.56 8.38 8.44
C ILE A 146 12.28 7.85 7.80
N PHE A 147 11.65 8.71 6.99
CA PHE A 147 10.48 8.37 6.19
C PHE A 147 10.33 9.38 5.04
N GLN A 148 9.42 9.12 4.14
CA GLN A 148 9.11 9.99 3.00
C GLN A 148 8.32 11.24 3.45
N VAL A 149 8.97 12.23 4.04
CA VAL A 149 8.31 13.44 4.57
C VAL A 149 7.72 14.28 3.44
N ASP A 150 8.42 14.41 2.31
CA ASP A 150 7.98 15.18 1.13
C ASP A 150 7.16 14.31 0.15
N ASP A 151 6.37 13.39 0.69
CA ASP A 151 5.41 12.58 -0.06
C ASP A 151 4.18 13.40 -0.43
N ALA A 152 3.84 13.45 -1.71
CA ALA A 152 2.67 14.19 -2.21
C ALA A 152 1.33 13.70 -1.61
N GLN A 153 1.25 12.44 -1.16
CA GLN A 153 0.08 11.86 -0.50
C GLN A 153 0.16 11.92 1.04
N SER A 154 1.35 12.22 1.58
CA SER A 154 1.62 12.32 3.02
C SER A 154 1.14 11.11 3.83
N LEU A 155 1.41 9.91 3.32
CA LEU A 155 0.77 8.68 3.79
C LEU A 155 1.08 8.32 5.23
N LEU A 156 2.31 8.61 5.74
CA LEU A 156 2.60 8.39 7.16
C LEU A 156 1.83 9.38 8.05
N THR A 157 1.78 10.66 7.68
CA THR A 157 1.00 11.66 8.44
C THR A 157 -0.47 11.29 8.47
N LEU A 158 -0.98 10.80 7.34
CA LEU A 158 -2.35 10.33 7.23
C LEU A 158 -2.61 9.06 8.06
N ASP A 159 -1.67 8.09 8.07
CA ASP A 159 -1.72 6.90 8.91
C ASP A 159 -1.86 7.28 10.40
N LEU A 160 -0.97 8.17 10.88
CA LEU A 160 -0.99 8.66 12.24
C LEU A 160 -2.28 9.41 12.59
N TYR A 161 -2.77 10.24 11.67
CA TYR A 161 -4.01 10.98 11.82
C TYR A 161 -5.23 10.04 11.89
N LEU A 162 -5.36 9.09 10.96
CA LEU A 162 -6.47 8.14 10.91
C LEU A 162 -6.41 7.13 12.07
N SER A 163 -5.22 6.80 12.57
CA SER A 163 -5.05 5.88 13.69
C SER A 163 -5.67 6.39 15.00
N GLN A 164 -5.97 7.68 15.10
CA GLN A 164 -6.70 8.29 16.23
C GLN A 164 -8.21 8.04 16.16
N GLY A 165 -8.71 7.41 15.10
CA GLY A 165 -10.13 7.24 14.82
C GLY A 165 -10.76 8.41 14.06
N SER A 166 -9.95 9.36 13.60
CA SER A 166 -10.38 10.51 12.81
C SER A 166 -10.68 10.10 11.36
N THR A 167 -11.40 10.95 10.62
CA THR A 167 -11.74 10.74 9.22
C THR A 167 -11.16 11.82 8.33
N ALA A 168 -10.77 11.46 7.10
CA ALA A 168 -10.28 12.40 6.10
C ALA A 168 -11.39 12.95 5.19
N VAL A 169 -12.65 12.71 5.55
CA VAL A 169 -13.83 13.16 4.80
C VAL A 169 -14.88 13.76 5.75
N ASN A 170 -15.65 14.71 5.24
CA ASN A 170 -16.84 15.23 5.92
C ASN A 170 -18.08 14.39 5.61
N ASP A 171 -19.23 14.75 6.19
CA ASP A 171 -20.53 14.07 5.99
C ASP A 171 -20.99 14.02 4.52
N GLN A 172 -20.40 14.84 3.65
CA GLN A 172 -20.69 14.87 2.21
C GLN A 172 -19.69 14.03 1.40
N GLY A 173 -18.76 13.31 2.06
CA GLY A 173 -17.70 12.54 1.41
C GLY A 173 -16.58 13.38 0.78
N ARG A 174 -16.49 14.67 1.09
CA ARG A 174 -15.45 15.56 0.57
C ARG A 174 -14.22 15.58 1.48
N PRO A 175 -13.02 15.86 0.93
CA PRO A 175 -11.80 15.99 1.72
C PRO A 175 -12.00 16.94 2.91
N ALA A 176 -11.70 16.47 4.11
CA ALA A 176 -11.80 17.24 5.35
C ALA A 176 -10.82 16.69 6.38
N LEU A 177 -10.42 17.52 7.34
CA LEU A 177 -9.55 17.14 8.46
C LEU A 177 -10.10 17.74 9.75
N GLU A 178 -9.90 17.05 10.86
CA GLU A 178 -10.27 17.48 12.21
C GLU A 178 -9.08 18.18 12.84
N LEU A 179 -9.29 19.40 13.34
CA LEU A 179 -8.22 20.26 13.88
C LEU A 179 -7.46 19.61 15.05
N ASP A 180 -8.18 19.04 16.00
CA ASP A 180 -7.58 18.49 17.22
C ASP A 180 -6.69 17.27 16.88
N ALA A 181 -7.18 16.35 16.05
CA ALA A 181 -6.42 15.18 15.64
C ALA A 181 -5.19 15.55 14.79
N LEU A 182 -5.34 16.52 13.88
CA LEU A 182 -4.20 17.02 13.11
C LEU A 182 -3.18 17.72 13.99
N THR A 183 -3.63 18.51 14.97
CA THR A 183 -2.72 19.17 15.94
C THR A 183 -1.93 18.13 16.73
N GLN A 184 -2.56 17.05 17.18
CA GLN A 184 -1.87 15.96 17.88
C GLN A 184 -0.86 15.25 16.97
N THR A 185 -1.24 14.94 15.73
CA THR A 185 -0.34 14.33 14.74
C THR A 185 0.90 15.19 14.48
N LEU A 186 0.70 16.49 14.24
CA LEU A 186 1.81 17.43 14.02
C LEU A 186 2.60 17.68 15.29
N GLY A 187 1.96 17.59 16.47
CA GLY A 187 2.63 17.65 17.78
C GLY A 187 3.65 16.54 17.99
N LEU A 188 3.38 15.33 17.48
CA LEU A 188 4.36 14.25 17.46
C LEU A 188 5.61 14.64 16.64
N TYR A 189 5.42 15.26 15.47
CA TYR A 189 6.54 15.71 14.64
C TYR A 189 7.32 16.85 15.29
N GLU A 190 6.63 17.81 15.88
CA GLU A 190 7.26 18.92 16.63
C GLU A 190 8.12 18.39 17.79
N TYR A 191 7.55 17.50 18.61
CA TYR A 191 8.23 16.88 19.73
C TYR A 191 9.45 16.06 19.29
N GLY A 192 9.30 15.25 18.24
CA GLY A 192 10.39 14.46 17.68
C GLY A 192 11.48 15.33 17.01
N ALA A 193 11.11 16.44 16.38
CA ALA A 193 12.07 17.40 15.80
C ALA A 193 12.91 18.06 16.89
N GLN A 194 12.28 18.48 17.99
CA GLN A 194 12.96 19.08 19.15
C GLN A 194 13.95 18.10 19.82
N ARG A 195 13.71 16.80 19.74
CA ARG A 195 14.56 15.73 20.28
C ARG A 195 15.57 15.16 19.29
N GLY A 196 15.53 15.60 18.04
CA GLY A 196 16.42 15.13 16.98
C GLY A 196 15.99 13.79 16.36
N SER A 197 14.81 13.26 16.74
CA SER A 197 14.26 12.04 16.10
C SER A 197 13.66 12.31 14.72
N PHE A 198 13.16 13.53 14.48
CA PHE A 198 12.78 14.00 13.14
C PHE A 198 13.62 15.18 12.71
N PRO A 199 14.92 14.98 12.39
CA PRO A 199 15.80 16.09 12.03
C PRO A 199 15.41 16.66 10.66
N ALA A 200 15.63 17.97 10.45
CA ALA A 200 15.20 18.66 9.23
C ALA A 200 15.75 18.04 7.93
N TRP A 201 16.87 17.32 7.98
CA TRP A 201 17.44 16.70 6.78
C TRP A 201 16.58 15.54 6.24
N ILE A 202 15.67 14.92 7.04
CA ILE A 202 14.78 13.86 6.50
C ILE A 202 13.75 14.42 5.51
N THR A 203 13.52 15.73 5.49
CA THR A 203 12.58 16.38 4.57
C THR A 203 12.99 16.34 3.10
N GLN A 204 14.15 15.77 2.79
CA GLN A 204 14.58 15.52 1.40
C GLN A 204 13.97 14.27 0.78
N TYR A 205 13.42 13.33 1.59
CA TYR A 205 12.88 12.08 1.08
C TYR A 205 11.45 12.24 0.57
N GLN A 206 11.27 11.95 -0.71
CA GLN A 206 9.99 12.04 -1.43
C GLN A 206 9.30 10.69 -1.60
N THR A 207 10.07 9.61 -1.51
CA THR A 207 9.57 8.25 -1.73
C THR A 207 10.04 7.29 -0.64
N ALA A 208 9.24 6.26 -0.36
CA ALA A 208 9.63 5.19 0.56
C ALA A 208 10.91 4.47 0.11
N GLY A 209 11.15 4.38 -1.20
CA GLY A 209 12.38 3.81 -1.75
C GLY A 209 13.61 4.60 -1.37
N GLN A 210 13.56 5.94 -1.40
CA GLN A 210 14.67 6.80 -0.96
C GLN A 210 14.94 6.64 0.53
N ALA A 211 13.90 6.66 1.36
CA ALA A 211 14.02 6.44 2.80
C ALA A 211 14.59 5.04 3.11
N TRP A 212 14.11 4.02 2.42
CA TRP A 212 14.60 2.65 2.55
C TRP A 212 16.08 2.51 2.16
N GLN A 213 16.49 3.12 1.05
CA GLN A 213 17.88 3.14 0.62
C GLN A 213 18.77 3.80 1.68
N ALA A 214 18.37 4.96 2.22
CA ALA A 214 19.12 5.64 3.28
C ALA A 214 19.27 4.77 4.55
N TYR A 215 18.22 4.02 4.92
CA TYR A 215 18.30 3.04 5.99
C TYR A 215 19.29 1.92 5.68
N GLN A 216 19.25 1.35 4.47
CA GLN A 216 20.21 0.32 4.04
C GLN A 216 21.65 0.83 4.07
N GLU A 217 21.88 2.09 3.69
CA GLU A 217 23.17 2.79 3.75
C GLU A 217 23.59 3.19 5.18
N LYS A 218 22.81 2.82 6.19
CA LYS A 218 23.05 3.10 7.63
C LYS A 218 23.09 4.59 7.99
N GLN A 219 22.34 5.41 7.26
CA GLN A 219 22.18 6.83 7.60
C GLN A 219 21.29 7.04 8.84
N ALA A 220 20.41 6.09 9.15
CA ALA A 220 19.65 6.02 10.37
C ALA A 220 19.35 4.55 10.74
N ASP A 221 19.05 4.31 12.01
CA ASP A 221 18.70 2.97 12.52
C ASP A 221 17.20 2.68 12.49
N TRP A 222 16.39 3.66 12.10
CA TRP A 222 14.94 3.58 12.03
C TRP A 222 14.42 4.10 10.69
N VAL A 223 13.45 3.39 10.12
CA VAL A 223 12.76 3.83 8.91
C VAL A 223 11.29 3.44 8.95
N VAL A 224 10.39 4.32 8.50
CA VAL A 224 9.03 3.94 8.13
C VAL A 224 8.99 3.74 6.62
N THR A 225 8.54 2.56 6.22
CA THR A 225 8.53 2.15 4.81
C THR A 225 7.38 1.17 4.54
N TRP A 226 7.23 0.72 3.31
CA TRP A 226 6.26 -0.31 2.95
C TRP A 226 6.76 -1.70 3.32
N SER A 227 5.84 -2.59 3.76
CA SER A 227 6.12 -3.98 4.12
C SER A 227 6.85 -4.75 3.02
N LEU A 228 6.57 -4.44 1.76
CA LEU A 228 7.27 -5.00 0.61
C LEU A 228 8.80 -4.86 0.72
N ASN A 229 9.30 -3.70 1.15
CA ASN A 229 10.74 -3.46 1.26
C ASN A 229 11.39 -4.37 2.32
N TYR A 230 10.72 -4.56 3.45
CA TYR A 230 11.21 -5.45 4.52
C TYR A 230 11.06 -6.93 4.15
N LEU A 231 9.87 -7.34 3.66
CA LEU A 231 9.58 -8.75 3.38
C LEU A 231 10.33 -9.30 2.17
N SER A 232 10.66 -8.45 1.16
CA SER A 232 11.42 -8.88 -0.02
C SER A 232 12.90 -9.08 0.24
N ALA A 233 13.46 -8.40 1.23
CA ALA A 233 14.89 -8.40 1.52
C ALA A 233 15.15 -8.24 3.03
N PRO A 234 14.70 -9.21 3.85
CA PRO A 234 14.95 -9.17 5.28
C PRO A 234 16.47 -9.22 5.54
N HIS A 235 16.93 -8.40 6.49
CA HIS A 235 18.33 -8.38 6.92
C HIS A 235 18.45 -9.00 8.31
N GLU A 236 19.54 -9.73 8.58
CA GLU A 236 19.80 -10.38 9.87
C GLU A 236 19.84 -9.40 11.06
N ASP A 237 20.22 -8.14 10.80
CA ASP A 237 20.31 -7.05 11.78
C ASP A 237 19.08 -6.12 11.79
N THR A 238 17.93 -6.57 11.30
CA THR A 238 16.76 -5.76 11.08
C THR A 238 15.50 -6.42 11.64
N LEU A 239 14.73 -5.69 12.41
CA LEU A 239 13.40 -6.07 12.88
C LEU A 239 12.36 -5.08 12.38
N ALA A 240 11.11 -5.54 12.31
CA ALA A 240 9.98 -4.71 11.96
C ALA A 240 8.87 -4.80 13.00
N LEU A 241 8.11 -3.72 13.10
CA LEU A 241 6.88 -3.64 13.89
C LEU A 241 5.84 -2.81 13.11
N MET A 242 4.60 -2.89 13.53
CA MET A 242 3.58 -1.96 13.02
C MET A 242 3.98 -0.54 13.39
N VAL A 243 3.66 0.43 12.52
CA VAL A 243 3.75 1.85 12.93
C VAL A 243 2.92 2.02 14.21
N PRO A 244 3.50 2.54 15.31
CA PRO A 244 2.72 2.73 16.52
C PRO A 244 1.53 3.65 16.29
N SER A 245 0.33 3.18 16.64
CA SER A 245 -0.89 3.96 16.54
C SER A 245 -0.85 5.15 17.51
N MET A 246 -1.45 6.28 17.13
CA MET A 246 -1.70 7.40 18.02
C MET A 246 -3.02 7.24 18.81
N GLY A 247 -3.87 6.29 18.42
CA GLY A 247 -5.12 5.95 19.10
C GLY A 247 -5.01 4.66 19.91
N GLU A 248 -6.14 4.25 20.49
CA GLU A 248 -6.21 3.06 21.34
C GLU A 248 -6.12 1.74 20.56
N LYS A 249 -6.49 1.75 19.28
CA LYS A 249 -6.55 0.53 18.45
C LYS A 249 -5.36 0.49 17.50
N PRO A 250 -4.80 -0.70 17.25
CA PRO A 250 -3.83 -0.88 16.18
C PRO A 250 -4.41 -0.44 14.83
N TYR A 251 -3.61 0.23 14.03
CA TYR A 251 -3.96 0.72 12.71
C TYR A 251 -2.79 0.48 11.75
N ALA A 252 -3.07 0.08 10.52
CA ALA A 252 -2.05 -0.08 9.49
C ALA A 252 -2.59 0.42 8.15
N LEU A 253 -2.10 1.56 7.68
CA LEU A 253 -2.46 2.07 6.35
C LEU A 253 -1.95 1.10 5.29
N THR A 254 -2.88 0.61 4.48
CA THR A 254 -2.65 -0.49 3.55
C THR A 254 -3.06 -0.12 2.13
N THR A 255 -2.36 -0.67 1.19
CA THR A 255 -2.65 -0.67 -0.26
C THR A 255 -2.39 -2.08 -0.80
N GLY A 256 -2.45 -2.25 -2.12
CA GLY A 256 -2.13 -3.55 -2.72
C GLY A 256 -2.49 -3.60 -4.19
N TRP A 257 -2.61 -4.85 -4.69
CA TRP A 257 -2.82 -5.16 -6.11
C TRP A 257 -3.97 -6.12 -6.30
N SER A 258 -4.71 -5.91 -7.37
CA SER A 258 -5.82 -6.77 -7.78
C SER A 258 -5.73 -7.12 -9.26
N TRP A 259 -6.18 -8.33 -9.62
CA TRP A 259 -6.40 -8.72 -10.99
C TRP A 259 -7.74 -8.17 -11.46
N ALA A 260 -7.74 -7.36 -12.51
CA ALA A 260 -8.94 -6.74 -13.07
C ALA A 260 -9.13 -7.15 -14.53
N LEU A 261 -10.39 -7.17 -15.01
CA LEU A 261 -10.74 -7.52 -16.37
C LEU A 261 -10.90 -6.25 -17.22
N SER A 262 -10.19 -6.19 -18.35
CA SER A 262 -10.25 -5.04 -19.28
C SER A 262 -10.69 -5.41 -20.70
N ASP A 263 -10.98 -6.69 -20.98
CA ASP A 263 -11.43 -7.15 -22.29
C ASP A 263 -12.86 -6.67 -22.59
N PRO A 264 -13.11 -5.97 -23.69
CA PRO A 264 -14.45 -5.55 -24.08
C PRO A 264 -15.36 -6.72 -24.51
N ASP A 265 -14.80 -7.86 -24.96
CA ASP A 265 -15.55 -9.03 -25.39
C ASP A 265 -16.06 -9.87 -24.20
N PRO A 266 -17.38 -10.01 -24.00
CA PRO A 266 -17.94 -10.79 -22.90
C PRO A 266 -17.51 -12.27 -22.88
N VAL A 267 -17.29 -12.87 -24.05
CA VAL A 267 -16.89 -14.29 -24.15
C VAL A 267 -15.45 -14.46 -23.68
N ARG A 268 -14.55 -13.60 -24.10
CA ARG A 268 -13.17 -13.62 -23.64
C ARG A 268 -13.05 -13.26 -22.15
N ARG A 269 -13.92 -12.39 -21.63
CA ARG A 269 -13.95 -12.07 -20.20
C ARG A 269 -14.24 -13.27 -19.32
N GLU A 270 -15.07 -14.21 -19.73
CA GLU A 270 -15.33 -15.43 -18.96
C GLU A 270 -14.05 -16.27 -18.78
N LEU A 271 -13.25 -16.43 -19.84
CA LEU A 271 -11.97 -17.13 -19.75
C LEU A 271 -10.94 -16.33 -18.92
N SER A 272 -10.93 -15.02 -19.09
CA SER A 272 -10.05 -14.12 -18.32
C SER A 272 -10.37 -14.15 -16.83
N LEU A 273 -11.66 -14.25 -16.47
CA LEU A 273 -12.09 -14.42 -15.09
C LEU A 273 -11.59 -15.74 -14.51
N LYS A 274 -11.69 -16.84 -15.23
CA LYS A 274 -11.14 -18.15 -14.80
C LYS A 274 -9.64 -18.07 -14.53
N LEU A 275 -8.89 -17.32 -15.35
CA LEU A 275 -7.47 -17.08 -15.09
C LEU A 275 -7.26 -16.23 -13.82
N ALA A 276 -8.04 -15.17 -13.64
CA ALA A 276 -7.94 -14.34 -12.44
C ALA A 276 -8.24 -15.14 -11.18
N GLU A 277 -9.31 -15.96 -11.18
CA GLU A 277 -9.65 -16.86 -10.07
C GLU A 277 -8.55 -17.90 -9.81
N TYR A 278 -7.95 -18.44 -10.86
CA TYR A 278 -6.83 -19.39 -10.74
C TYR A 278 -5.57 -18.75 -10.10
N LEU A 279 -5.34 -17.47 -10.39
CA LEU A 279 -4.21 -16.70 -9.85
C LEU A 279 -4.43 -16.19 -8.41
N VAL A 280 -5.62 -16.36 -7.85
CA VAL A 280 -5.90 -15.99 -6.44
C VAL A 280 -6.21 -17.20 -5.55
N GLN A 281 -6.02 -18.41 -6.06
CA GLN A 281 -6.17 -19.61 -5.24
C GLN A 281 -5.15 -19.66 -4.11
N SER A 282 -5.59 -20.10 -2.94
CA SER A 282 -4.78 -20.07 -1.72
C SER A 282 -3.48 -20.88 -1.80
N ASP A 283 -3.48 -22.01 -2.53
CA ASP A 283 -2.28 -22.82 -2.75
C ASP A 283 -1.18 -22.05 -3.50
N PHE A 284 -1.56 -21.31 -4.53
CA PHE A 284 -0.63 -20.47 -5.29
C PHE A 284 -0.17 -19.26 -4.46
N LEU A 285 -1.09 -18.53 -3.84
CA LEU A 285 -0.76 -17.34 -3.07
C LEU A 285 0.10 -17.66 -1.83
N ALA A 286 -0.08 -18.84 -1.21
CA ALA A 286 0.75 -19.27 -0.08
C ALA A 286 2.24 -19.45 -0.46
N ALA A 287 2.51 -19.83 -1.70
CA ALA A 287 3.88 -19.88 -2.22
C ALA A 287 4.35 -18.52 -2.76
N TRP A 288 3.47 -17.80 -3.45
CA TRP A 288 3.85 -16.60 -4.19
C TRP A 288 4.01 -15.36 -3.28
N ASN A 289 3.09 -15.12 -2.32
CA ASN A 289 3.15 -13.93 -1.47
C ASN A 289 4.46 -13.82 -0.68
N PRO A 290 4.96 -14.88 0.00
CA PRO A 290 6.26 -14.82 0.68
C PRO A 290 7.41 -14.58 -0.30
N ALA A 291 7.41 -15.26 -1.45
CA ALA A 291 8.46 -15.11 -2.46
C ALA A 291 8.47 -13.71 -3.10
N ALA A 292 7.30 -13.07 -3.17
CA ALA A 292 7.13 -11.73 -3.72
C ALA A 292 7.29 -10.60 -2.69
N GLY A 293 7.27 -10.92 -1.39
CA GLY A 293 7.34 -9.96 -0.29
C GLY A 293 6.03 -9.18 -0.05
N TYR A 294 4.89 -9.71 -0.46
CA TYR A 294 3.58 -9.07 -0.28
C TYR A 294 2.77 -9.71 0.84
N LEU A 295 1.97 -8.91 1.52
CA LEU A 295 1.03 -9.37 2.55
C LEU A 295 -0.06 -10.27 1.93
N PRO A 296 -0.52 -11.31 2.67
CA PRO A 296 -1.57 -12.20 2.21
C PRO A 296 -2.92 -11.48 2.17
N THR A 297 -3.69 -11.76 1.13
CA THR A 297 -5.07 -11.28 1.00
C THR A 297 -6.08 -12.25 1.61
N ARG A 298 -5.66 -13.51 1.86
CA ARG A 298 -6.48 -14.58 2.43
C ARG A 298 -5.89 -15.13 3.73
N PRO A 299 -6.70 -15.40 4.77
CA PRO A 299 -6.25 -16.02 6.00
C PRO A 299 -5.49 -17.34 5.82
N THR A 300 -5.99 -18.22 4.93
CA THR A 300 -5.36 -19.52 4.64
C THR A 300 -3.96 -19.41 4.04
N VAL A 301 -3.64 -18.29 3.41
CA VAL A 301 -2.33 -18.01 2.79
C VAL A 301 -1.25 -17.69 3.83
N LEU A 302 -1.62 -17.25 5.03
CA LEU A 302 -0.67 -16.85 6.08
C LEU A 302 0.33 -17.98 6.46
N SER A 303 -0.08 -19.24 6.31
CA SER A 303 0.78 -20.41 6.56
C SER A 303 1.97 -20.54 5.60
N GLY A 304 2.02 -19.77 4.50
CA GLY A 304 3.14 -19.74 3.57
C GLY A 304 4.43 -19.13 4.13
N TRP A 305 4.32 -18.36 5.24
CA TRP A 305 5.52 -17.84 5.93
C TRP A 305 6.03 -18.85 6.95
N GLU A 306 7.27 -19.31 6.78
CA GLU A 306 7.91 -20.33 7.66
C GLU A 306 8.38 -19.71 8.97
N ASP A 307 8.87 -18.45 8.95
CA ASP A 307 9.33 -17.77 10.16
C ASP A 307 8.15 -17.31 11.02
N GLN A 308 8.07 -17.85 12.24
CA GLN A 308 6.97 -17.58 13.15
C GLN A 308 6.89 -16.11 13.60
N ALA A 309 8.02 -15.42 13.72
CA ALA A 309 8.02 -13.99 14.09
C ALA A 309 7.44 -13.13 12.97
N THR A 310 7.87 -13.37 11.74
CA THR A 310 7.33 -12.72 10.53
C THR A 310 5.85 -13.04 10.35
N GLN A 311 5.44 -14.30 10.52
CA GLN A 311 4.03 -14.70 10.46
C GLN A 311 3.18 -13.97 11.50
N SER A 312 3.68 -13.84 12.73
CA SER A 312 3.00 -13.13 13.82
C SER A 312 2.83 -11.63 13.50
N LEU A 313 3.89 -10.99 12.99
CA LEU A 313 3.86 -9.60 12.56
C LEU A 313 2.84 -9.40 11.42
N ILE A 314 2.90 -10.24 10.39
CA ILE A 314 1.97 -10.16 9.26
C ILE A 314 0.53 -10.31 9.74
N ASN A 315 0.26 -11.27 10.64
CA ASN A 315 -1.07 -11.46 11.20
C ASN A 315 -1.59 -10.22 11.93
N GLN A 316 -0.75 -9.56 12.73
CA GLN A 316 -1.12 -8.30 13.38
C GLN A 316 -1.45 -7.20 12.37
N ILE A 317 -0.63 -7.06 11.32
CA ILE A 317 -0.84 -6.07 10.26
C ILE A 317 -2.17 -6.30 9.54
N VAL A 318 -2.40 -7.51 9.02
CA VAL A 318 -3.59 -7.79 8.19
C VAL A 318 -4.91 -7.70 8.94
N LEU A 319 -4.89 -7.95 10.26
CA LEU A 319 -6.06 -7.77 11.14
C LEU A 319 -6.33 -6.29 11.47
N SER A 320 -5.31 -5.42 11.38
CA SER A 320 -5.40 -3.99 11.65
C SER A 320 -5.39 -3.15 10.36
N ALA A 321 -5.29 -3.81 9.21
CA ALA A 321 -5.15 -3.18 7.92
C ALA A 321 -6.40 -2.39 7.51
N GLN A 322 -6.19 -1.15 7.11
CA GLN A 322 -7.20 -0.25 6.57
C GLN A 322 -6.73 0.28 5.22
N ILE A 323 -7.58 0.19 4.22
CA ILE A 323 -7.22 0.67 2.89
C ILE A 323 -7.08 2.20 2.91
N ARG A 324 -6.03 2.67 2.26
CA ARG A 324 -5.82 4.10 2.06
C ARG A 324 -7.08 4.77 1.48
N PRO A 325 -7.37 6.01 1.81
CA PRO A 325 -8.47 6.76 1.23
C PRO A 325 -8.42 6.81 -0.31
N ALA A 326 -9.58 7.09 -0.91
CA ALA A 326 -9.73 7.25 -2.35
C ALA A 326 -8.77 8.30 -2.93
N ASN A 327 -8.42 8.17 -4.21
CA ASN A 327 -7.50 9.08 -4.90
C ASN A 327 -7.92 10.54 -4.80
N GLU A 328 -9.22 10.83 -4.89
CA GLU A 328 -9.78 12.17 -4.77
C GLU A 328 -9.51 12.78 -3.38
N ILE A 329 -9.71 11.98 -2.33
CA ILE A 329 -9.45 12.41 -0.96
C ILE A 329 -7.97 12.69 -0.76
N LEU A 330 -7.09 11.78 -1.20
CA LEU A 330 -5.65 11.97 -1.10
C LEU A 330 -5.16 13.16 -1.92
N ALA A 331 -5.75 13.43 -3.08
CA ALA A 331 -5.42 14.64 -3.86
C ALA A 331 -5.81 15.93 -3.13
N GLY A 332 -6.88 15.90 -2.32
CA GLY A 332 -7.31 17.03 -1.53
C GLY A 332 -6.49 17.26 -0.26
N VAL A 333 -6.29 16.21 0.55
CA VAL A 333 -5.63 16.35 1.87
C VAL A 333 -4.11 16.17 1.80
N GLY A 334 -3.59 15.34 0.91
CA GLY A 334 -2.17 14.94 0.88
C GLY A 334 -1.20 16.13 0.79
N PRO A 335 -1.32 17.02 -0.23
CA PRO A 335 -0.44 18.18 -0.35
C PRO A 335 -0.48 19.11 0.87
N ILE A 336 -1.64 19.23 1.50
CA ILE A 336 -1.86 20.08 2.68
C ILE A 336 -1.16 19.48 3.90
N LEU A 337 -1.34 18.17 4.13
CA LEU A 337 -0.66 17.43 5.20
C LEU A 337 0.85 17.45 5.02
N ARG A 338 1.34 17.24 3.78
CA ARG A 338 2.77 17.33 3.46
C ARG A 338 3.35 18.69 3.83
N ASP A 339 2.72 19.77 3.37
CA ASP A 339 3.21 21.13 3.63
C ASP A 339 3.23 21.44 5.13
N ALA A 340 2.19 21.01 5.87
CA ALA A 340 2.14 21.17 7.32
C ALA A 340 3.24 20.37 8.04
N SER A 341 3.43 19.10 7.66
CA SER A 341 4.47 18.23 8.21
C SER A 341 5.88 18.80 7.95
N LEU A 342 6.14 19.26 6.72
CA LEU A 342 7.40 19.89 6.34
C LEU A 342 7.67 21.16 7.16
N ALA A 343 6.67 22.01 7.35
CA ALA A 343 6.80 23.26 8.11
C ALA A 343 7.16 22.99 9.57
N VAL A 344 6.50 22.00 10.19
CA VAL A 344 6.74 21.63 11.60
C VAL A 344 8.13 20.98 11.76
N ILE A 345 8.49 20.00 10.94
CA ILE A 345 9.79 19.32 11.06
C ILE A 345 10.95 20.27 10.78
N LYS A 346 10.77 21.26 9.90
CA LYS A 346 11.77 22.31 9.64
C LYS A 346 11.80 23.42 10.72
N GLY A 347 10.92 23.37 11.72
CA GLY A 347 10.79 24.41 12.75
C GLY A 347 10.31 25.76 12.19
N GLN A 348 9.59 25.77 11.09
CA GLN A 348 9.03 26.96 10.44
C GLN A 348 7.67 27.35 11.03
N SER A 349 6.99 26.38 11.66
CA SER A 349 5.71 26.56 12.35
C SER A 349 5.63 25.60 13.54
N ASP A 350 4.91 25.95 14.59
CA ASP A 350 4.46 25.02 15.61
C ASP A 350 3.28 24.15 15.09
N ALA A 351 3.00 23.07 15.79
CA ALA A 351 1.97 22.12 15.39
C ALA A 351 0.57 22.72 15.29
N ALA A 352 0.18 23.56 16.26
CA ALA A 352 -1.14 24.16 16.32
C ALA A 352 -1.37 25.16 15.16
N THR A 353 -0.38 26.01 14.91
CA THR A 353 -0.43 26.98 13.79
C THR A 353 -0.45 26.27 12.44
N ALA A 354 0.36 25.21 12.26
CA ALA A 354 0.39 24.43 11.02
C ALA A 354 -0.94 23.69 10.80
N ALA A 355 -1.53 23.10 11.85
CA ALA A 355 -2.82 22.44 11.77
C ALA A 355 -3.94 23.41 11.39
N GLN A 356 -4.01 24.58 12.04
CA GLN A 356 -5.03 25.58 11.72
C GLN A 356 -4.89 26.07 10.27
N SER A 357 -3.67 26.34 9.81
CA SER A 357 -3.42 26.73 8.41
C SER A 357 -3.84 25.65 7.41
N ALA A 358 -3.65 24.38 7.76
CA ALA A 358 -4.08 23.25 6.93
C ALA A 358 -5.62 23.17 6.81
N ILE A 359 -6.34 23.34 7.92
CA ILE A 359 -7.80 23.38 7.96
C ILE A 359 -8.35 24.56 7.14
N ASP A 360 -7.77 25.75 7.32
CA ASP A 360 -8.19 26.96 6.61
C ASP A 360 -8.05 26.78 5.08
N ARG A 361 -6.98 26.12 4.63
CA ARG A 361 -6.76 25.82 3.20
C ARG A 361 -7.78 24.83 2.62
N LEU A 362 -8.22 23.83 3.41
CA LEU A 362 -9.28 22.91 2.99
C LEU A 362 -10.65 23.59 2.91
N GLY A 363 -10.92 24.56 3.75
CA GLY A 363 -12.17 25.33 3.77
C GLY A 363 -12.27 26.41 2.68
N THR A 364 -11.17 26.67 1.95
CA THR A 364 -11.16 27.67 0.85
C THR A 364 -11.50 26.95 -0.46
N PRO A 365 -12.65 27.31 -1.12
CA PRO A 365 -13.10 26.67 -2.35
C PRO A 365 -12.19 26.96 -3.54
#